data_f7f103354e12fc548736aa05af83a81f
#
_entry.id   f7f103354e12fc548736aa05af83a81f
#
_cell.length_a   1.000
_cell.length_b   1.000
_cell.length_c   1.000
_cell.angle_alpha   90.00
_cell.angle_beta   90.00
_cell.angle_gamma   90.00
#
_symmetry.space_group_name_H-M   'P 1'
#
loop_
_entity.id
_entity.type
_entity.pdbx_description
1 polymer ?
#
loop_
_entity_poly.entity_id
_entity_poly.type
_entity_poly.pdbx_seq_one_letter_code
_entity_poly.pdbx_strand_id
1 'polypeptide(L)'
;MGVRAIAVVLTVALVANLAGLGLGTGYGDKEIKVKTVKGQKVCTQGWECSWWSKYCCNQTISDIFQVYQFEDLFAKRNTPVAHAVGFWDYQSFITAAALYEPLGFGTTGGKLMQMKEIAAFLAHVGAKTSCGYGVATGGPLAWGLCYNHEMSPDGDYCDDNYKYTYPCAPGAQYYGRGALPVYWNYNYGAVGEAIKVDLLHHPEYLEQNATLAFQAAIWRWLTPIKKSQPSAHDIFVGNWKPTKNDTLAKRGPTFGSTMNILYGDYLCGKGDIDPMNTIVSHYLYYLDLLGIGREQAGPHDELTCAEQVAFNPTVAASTASS
;
A
#
# COMPACT_ATOMS: atom_id res chain seq x y z
N MET A 1 52.03 49.32 -39.86
CA MET A 1 52.34 48.84 -38.51
C MET A 1 51.16 47.97 -38.06
N GLY A 2 51.32 46.68 -38.22
CA GLY A 2 50.27 45.75 -37.90
C GLY A 2 50.48 45.18 -36.50
N VAL A 3 49.44 45.20 -35.71
CA VAL A 3 49.36 44.48 -34.42
C VAL A 3 48.50 43.22 -34.60
N ARG A 4 49.16 42.07 -34.52
CA ARG A 4 48.52 40.77 -34.52
C ARG A 4 47.92 40.48 -33.13
N ALA A 5 46.64 40.36 -33.02
CA ALA A 5 45.95 39.85 -31.84
C ALA A 5 46.03 38.30 -31.79
N ILE A 6 46.68 37.79 -30.78
CA ILE A 6 46.75 36.35 -30.49
C ILE A 6 45.49 35.99 -29.68
N ALA A 7 44.61 35.22 -30.27
CA ALA A 7 43.45 34.62 -29.56
C ALA A 7 43.95 33.40 -28.78
N VAL A 8 43.94 33.49 -27.45
CA VAL A 8 44.15 32.34 -26.56
C VAL A 8 42.82 31.66 -26.37
N VAL A 9 42.66 30.47 -26.94
CA VAL A 9 41.54 29.60 -26.69
C VAL A 9 41.81 28.85 -25.39
N LEU A 10 41.14 29.27 -24.33
CA LEU A 10 41.08 28.51 -23.06
C LEU A 10 40.03 27.44 -23.19
N THR A 11 40.45 26.20 -23.43
CA THR A 11 39.62 24.99 -23.25
C THR A 11 39.53 24.71 -21.77
N VAL A 12 38.41 25.08 -21.13
CA VAL A 12 38.07 24.66 -19.78
C VAL A 12 37.49 23.24 -19.90
N ALA A 13 38.31 22.24 -19.57
CA ALA A 13 37.87 20.90 -19.35
C ALA A 13 37.06 20.85 -18.03
N LEU A 14 35.75 20.88 -18.10
CA LEU A 14 34.86 20.53 -16.97
C LEU A 14 34.97 19.03 -16.74
N VAL A 15 35.84 18.63 -15.81
CA VAL A 15 35.76 17.28 -15.21
C VAL A 15 34.61 17.32 -14.22
N ALA A 16 33.44 16.87 -14.66
CA ALA A 16 32.34 16.59 -13.76
C ALA A 16 32.70 15.35 -12.94
N ASN A 17 33.22 15.55 -11.74
CA ASN A 17 33.23 14.53 -10.70
C ASN A 17 31.77 14.29 -10.26
N LEU A 18 31.08 13.38 -10.91
CA LEU A 18 29.90 12.72 -10.37
C LEU A 18 30.38 11.76 -9.28
N ALA A 19 30.71 12.32 -8.12
CA ALA A 19 30.76 11.55 -6.89
C ALA A 19 29.35 10.98 -6.68
N GLY A 20 29.22 9.67 -6.82
CA GLY A 20 27.99 8.96 -6.62
C GLY A 20 27.42 9.25 -5.24
N LEU A 21 26.31 9.96 -5.20
CA LEU A 21 25.38 9.92 -4.08
C LEU A 21 24.78 8.51 -4.08
N GLY A 22 25.46 7.60 -3.41
CA GLY A 22 24.91 6.32 -3.03
C GLY A 22 23.74 6.58 -2.10
N LEU A 23 22.53 6.56 -2.65
CA LEU A 23 21.30 6.40 -1.89
C LEU A 23 21.33 4.99 -1.28
N GLY A 24 21.92 4.90 -0.10
CA GLY A 24 21.86 3.69 0.72
C GLY A 24 20.44 3.46 1.20
N THR A 25 19.63 2.82 0.36
CA THR A 25 18.40 2.20 0.81
C THR A 25 18.80 1.00 1.67
N GLY A 26 18.54 1.07 2.98
CA GLY A 26 18.79 -0.02 3.92
C GLY A 26 17.87 -1.24 3.75
N TYR A 27 17.26 -1.40 2.61
CA TYR A 27 16.67 -2.63 2.10
C TYR A 27 17.75 -3.29 1.24
N GLY A 28 18.27 -4.43 1.71
CA GLY A 28 19.28 -5.19 0.98
C GLY A 28 18.79 -5.43 -0.44
N ASP A 29 19.56 -4.94 -1.40
CA ASP A 29 19.38 -5.22 -2.82
C ASP A 29 19.35 -6.73 -3.00
N LYS A 30 18.17 -7.33 -3.10
CA LYS A 30 18.02 -8.69 -3.55
C LYS A 30 18.35 -8.69 -5.04
N GLU A 31 19.60 -9.02 -5.36
CA GLU A 31 20.04 -9.17 -6.73
C GLU A 31 19.12 -10.16 -7.45
N ILE A 32 18.40 -9.69 -8.46
CA ILE A 32 17.51 -10.53 -9.27
C ILE A 32 18.38 -11.46 -10.11
N LYS A 33 18.49 -12.72 -9.70
CA LYS A 33 19.26 -13.73 -10.43
C LYS A 33 18.45 -14.27 -11.60
N VAL A 34 18.86 -13.92 -12.82
CA VAL A 34 18.28 -14.44 -14.05
C VAL A 34 18.91 -15.81 -14.37
N LYS A 35 18.09 -16.84 -14.52
CA LYS A 35 18.50 -18.17 -14.99
C LYS A 35 18.09 -18.36 -16.45
N THR A 36 18.87 -19.12 -17.22
CA THR A 36 18.48 -19.53 -18.55
C THR A 36 18.08 -21.01 -18.51
N VAL A 37 16.84 -21.31 -18.89
CA VAL A 37 16.31 -22.67 -18.98
C VAL A 37 15.82 -22.87 -20.40
N LYS A 38 16.36 -23.88 -21.10
CA LYS A 38 16.01 -24.20 -22.50
C LYS A 38 16.09 -22.98 -23.45
N GLY A 39 17.09 -22.09 -23.24
CA GLY A 39 17.28 -20.90 -24.08
C GLY A 39 16.39 -19.71 -23.71
N GLN A 40 15.46 -19.85 -22.78
CA GLN A 40 14.66 -18.75 -22.25
C GLN A 40 15.24 -18.25 -20.93
N LYS A 41 15.25 -16.94 -20.72
CA LYS A 41 15.61 -16.35 -19.44
C LYS A 41 14.42 -16.49 -18.50
N VAL A 42 14.67 -17.08 -17.35
CA VAL A 42 13.67 -17.29 -16.31
C VAL A 42 14.11 -16.55 -15.04
N CYS A 43 13.25 -15.76 -14.47
CA CYS A 43 13.51 -15.14 -13.18
C CYS A 43 13.47 -16.16 -12.05
N THR A 44 14.22 -15.93 -10.97
CA THR A 44 14.16 -16.76 -9.77
C THR A 44 12.75 -16.83 -9.15
N GLN A 45 11.88 -15.90 -9.52
CA GLN A 45 10.48 -15.83 -9.12
C GLN A 45 9.51 -16.49 -10.12
N GLY A 46 10.02 -17.18 -11.14
CA GLY A 46 9.22 -18.03 -12.04
C GLY A 46 8.63 -17.32 -13.26
N TRP A 47 9.07 -16.11 -13.60
CA TRP A 47 8.58 -15.41 -14.79
C TRP A 47 9.38 -15.73 -16.03
N GLU A 48 8.68 -15.93 -17.14
CA GLU A 48 9.29 -16.09 -18.46
C GLU A 48 9.57 -14.70 -19.06
N CYS A 49 10.78 -14.53 -19.60
CA CYS A 49 11.22 -13.27 -20.17
C CYS A 49 11.22 -13.30 -21.68
N SER A 50 10.76 -12.23 -22.32
CA SER A 50 11.00 -12.01 -23.74
C SER A 50 12.48 -11.84 -24.02
N TRP A 51 13.03 -12.55 -25.01
CA TRP A 51 14.45 -12.70 -25.29
C TRP A 51 15.21 -11.40 -25.61
N TRP A 52 14.53 -10.32 -25.99
CA TRP A 52 15.13 -9.01 -26.29
C TRP A 52 15.19 -8.04 -25.12
N SER A 53 14.54 -8.35 -23.98
CA SER A 53 14.47 -7.42 -22.86
C SER A 53 15.66 -7.58 -21.91
N LYS A 54 16.40 -6.50 -21.68
CA LYS A 54 17.44 -6.42 -20.67
C LYS A 54 16.85 -6.52 -19.24
N TYR A 55 15.61 -6.09 -19.08
CA TYR A 55 14.87 -6.04 -17.81
C TYR A 55 13.75 -7.07 -17.76
N CYS A 56 13.91 -8.16 -18.46
CA CYS A 56 12.87 -9.15 -18.67
C CYS A 56 12.32 -9.82 -17.39
N CYS A 57 12.95 -9.61 -16.27
CA CYS A 57 12.44 -10.12 -14.99
C CYS A 57 11.65 -9.09 -14.19
N ASN A 58 11.51 -7.89 -14.70
CA ASN A 58 10.74 -6.83 -14.08
C ASN A 58 9.31 -6.80 -14.65
N GLN A 59 8.50 -7.79 -14.28
CA GLN A 59 7.07 -7.68 -14.52
C GLN A 59 6.53 -6.54 -13.67
N THR A 60 5.78 -5.65 -14.31
CA THR A 60 5.16 -4.51 -13.66
C THR A 60 3.67 -4.77 -13.43
N ILE A 61 3.09 -4.07 -12.47
CA ILE A 61 1.64 -4.14 -12.22
C ILE A 61 0.87 -3.69 -13.45
N SER A 62 1.39 -2.73 -14.22
CA SER A 62 0.78 -2.26 -15.46
C SER A 62 0.69 -3.32 -16.57
N ASP A 63 1.43 -4.42 -16.49
CA ASP A 63 1.30 -5.55 -17.42
C ASP A 63 0.05 -6.40 -17.17
N ILE A 64 -0.51 -6.33 -15.95
CA ILE A 64 -1.63 -7.17 -15.53
C ILE A 64 -2.85 -6.38 -15.08
N PHE A 65 -2.68 -5.14 -14.65
CA PHE A 65 -3.75 -4.26 -14.17
C PHE A 65 -3.75 -2.96 -14.97
N GLN A 66 -4.79 -2.77 -15.79
CA GLN A 66 -4.88 -1.72 -16.78
C GLN A 66 -5.69 -0.52 -16.28
N VAL A 67 -5.52 0.63 -16.93
CA VAL A 67 -6.23 1.86 -16.59
C VAL A 67 -7.74 1.68 -16.53
N TYR A 68 -8.35 0.99 -17.50
CA TYR A 68 -9.80 0.78 -17.52
C TYR A 68 -10.30 -0.02 -16.31
N GLN A 69 -9.50 -0.97 -15.81
CA GLN A 69 -9.83 -1.75 -14.61
C GLN A 69 -9.85 -0.85 -13.36
N PHE A 70 -8.87 0.06 -13.23
CA PHE A 70 -8.87 1.05 -12.16
C PHE A 70 -10.09 1.98 -12.25
N GLU A 71 -10.43 2.43 -13.46
CA GLU A 71 -11.61 3.26 -13.71
C GLU A 71 -12.91 2.53 -13.33
N ASP A 72 -13.02 1.24 -13.62
CA ASP A 72 -14.19 0.42 -13.28
C ASP A 72 -14.32 0.20 -11.78
N LEU A 73 -13.19 -0.07 -11.06
CA LEU A 73 -13.19 -0.25 -9.61
C LEU A 73 -13.67 1.01 -8.87
N PHE A 74 -13.30 2.19 -9.36
CA PHE A 74 -13.52 3.49 -8.73
C PHE A 74 -14.40 4.41 -9.58
N ALA A 75 -15.43 3.85 -10.21
CA ALA A 75 -16.23 4.52 -11.23
C ALA A 75 -16.90 5.83 -10.76
N LYS A 76 -17.11 6.01 -9.45
CA LYS A 76 -17.79 7.19 -8.88
C LYS A 76 -16.85 8.20 -8.23
N ARG A 77 -15.53 7.96 -8.19
CA ARG A 77 -14.54 8.82 -7.50
C ARG A 77 -14.49 10.26 -7.99
N ASN A 78 -14.83 10.50 -9.28
CA ASN A 78 -14.78 11.81 -9.92
C ASN A 78 -16.18 12.39 -10.22
N THR A 79 -17.23 11.86 -9.56
CA THR A 79 -18.56 12.48 -9.67
C THR A 79 -18.60 13.79 -8.90
N PRO A 80 -19.50 14.74 -9.27
CA PRO A 80 -19.57 16.07 -8.61
C PRO A 80 -19.81 16.03 -7.10
N VAL A 81 -20.32 14.92 -6.59
CA VAL A 81 -20.60 14.74 -5.15
C VAL A 81 -19.49 14.00 -4.40
N ALA A 82 -18.42 13.57 -5.08
CA ALA A 82 -17.25 13.03 -4.43
C ALA A 82 -16.41 14.16 -3.81
N HIS A 83 -15.74 13.88 -2.70
CA HIS A 83 -14.99 14.88 -1.94
C HIS A 83 -13.57 15.11 -2.47
N ALA A 84 -12.98 14.11 -3.10
CA ALA A 84 -11.60 14.15 -3.63
C ALA A 84 -11.58 14.13 -5.17
N VAL A 85 -12.51 14.85 -5.82
CA VAL A 85 -12.62 14.92 -7.29
C VAL A 85 -11.29 15.35 -7.91
N GLY A 86 -10.79 14.55 -8.88
CA GLY A 86 -9.55 14.84 -9.61
C GLY A 86 -8.26 14.55 -8.85
N PHE A 87 -8.34 14.11 -7.59
CA PHE A 87 -7.14 13.77 -6.80
C PHE A 87 -6.59 12.39 -7.15
N TRP A 88 -7.44 11.37 -7.22
CA TRP A 88 -7.04 9.98 -7.43
C TRP A 88 -7.02 9.61 -8.90
N ASP A 89 -5.92 9.02 -9.37
CA ASP A 89 -5.78 8.53 -10.73
C ASP A 89 -4.91 7.26 -10.80
N TYR A 90 -5.07 6.52 -11.91
CA TYR A 90 -4.31 5.30 -12.19
C TYR A 90 -2.80 5.53 -12.24
N GLN A 91 -2.35 6.64 -12.84
CA GLN A 91 -0.93 6.93 -12.99
C GLN A 91 -0.25 7.13 -11.64
N SER A 92 -0.92 7.81 -10.70
CA SER A 92 -0.44 7.99 -9.33
C SER A 92 -0.31 6.65 -8.61
N PHE A 93 -1.28 5.74 -8.79
CA PHE A 93 -1.22 4.39 -8.23
C PHE A 93 -0.04 3.59 -8.80
N ILE A 94 0.11 3.53 -10.12
CA ILE A 94 1.21 2.78 -10.79
C ILE A 94 2.58 3.36 -10.44
N THR A 95 2.70 4.69 -10.40
CA THR A 95 3.95 5.37 -10.02
C THR A 95 4.37 5.01 -8.59
N ALA A 96 3.43 4.99 -7.66
CA ALA A 96 3.69 4.55 -6.29
C ALA A 96 4.05 3.06 -6.25
N ALA A 97 3.28 2.21 -6.93
CA ALA A 97 3.45 0.76 -6.95
C ALA A 97 4.82 0.33 -7.49
N ALA A 98 5.32 1.01 -8.52
CA ALA A 98 6.63 0.72 -9.14
C ALA A 98 7.80 0.71 -8.14
N LEU A 99 7.69 1.45 -7.04
CA LEU A 99 8.69 1.47 -5.97
C LEU A 99 8.67 0.19 -5.12
N TYR A 100 7.57 -0.53 -5.12
CA TYR A 100 7.32 -1.70 -4.27
C TYR A 100 7.21 -3.02 -5.05
N GLU A 101 7.15 -2.98 -6.37
CA GLU A 101 7.22 -4.17 -7.22
C GLU A 101 8.46 -5.04 -6.94
N PRO A 102 9.66 -4.46 -6.76
CA PRO A 102 10.85 -5.24 -6.39
C PRO A 102 10.75 -5.91 -5.02
N LEU A 103 9.86 -5.43 -4.15
CA LEU A 103 9.56 -6.01 -2.84
C LEU A 103 8.46 -7.08 -2.89
N GLY A 104 7.85 -7.27 -4.06
CA GLY A 104 6.85 -8.31 -4.31
C GLY A 104 5.42 -7.82 -4.46
N PHE A 105 5.12 -6.55 -4.21
CA PHE A 105 3.76 -6.01 -4.33
C PHE A 105 3.22 -6.16 -5.75
N GLY A 106 2.11 -6.89 -5.89
CA GLY A 106 1.47 -7.18 -7.17
C GLY A 106 2.32 -8.00 -8.15
N THR A 107 3.48 -8.52 -7.69
CA THR A 107 4.42 -9.26 -8.53
C THR A 107 4.81 -10.62 -7.95
N THR A 108 4.27 -10.98 -6.78
CA THR A 108 4.49 -12.27 -6.14
C THR A 108 3.50 -13.33 -6.61
N GLY A 109 4.01 -14.53 -6.89
CA GLY A 109 3.21 -15.66 -7.38
C GLY A 109 2.87 -15.58 -8.87
N GLY A 110 1.88 -16.36 -9.31
CA GLY A 110 1.39 -16.31 -10.69
C GLY A 110 0.36 -15.19 -10.90
N LYS A 111 0.01 -14.90 -12.15
CA LYS A 111 -0.89 -13.81 -12.55
C LYS A 111 -2.18 -13.75 -11.73
N LEU A 112 -2.78 -14.89 -11.42
CA LEU A 112 -4.00 -14.93 -10.61
C LEU A 112 -3.75 -14.39 -9.19
N MET A 113 -2.66 -14.81 -8.52
CA MET A 113 -2.31 -14.31 -7.18
C MET A 113 -2.00 -12.83 -7.20
N GLN A 114 -1.26 -12.36 -8.19
CA GLN A 114 -0.91 -10.95 -8.38
C GLN A 114 -2.16 -10.08 -8.54
N MET A 115 -3.09 -10.49 -9.39
CA MET A 115 -4.37 -9.81 -9.59
C MET A 115 -5.25 -9.84 -8.32
N LYS A 116 -5.27 -10.98 -7.61
CA LYS A 116 -5.98 -11.10 -6.32
C LYS A 116 -5.38 -10.20 -5.26
N GLU A 117 -4.07 -10.05 -5.19
CA GLU A 117 -3.41 -9.14 -4.25
C GLU A 117 -3.75 -7.68 -4.54
N ILE A 118 -3.74 -7.27 -5.83
CA ILE A 118 -4.15 -5.92 -6.23
C ILE A 118 -5.62 -5.68 -5.83
N ALA A 119 -6.50 -6.64 -6.10
CA ALA A 119 -7.91 -6.56 -5.70
C ALA A 119 -8.07 -6.45 -4.18
N ALA A 120 -7.32 -7.25 -3.42
CA ALA A 120 -7.36 -7.24 -1.96
C ALA A 120 -6.87 -5.90 -1.38
N PHE A 121 -5.72 -5.41 -1.83
CA PHE A 121 -5.19 -4.11 -1.43
C PHE A 121 -6.17 -2.98 -1.77
N LEU A 122 -6.65 -2.92 -3.02
CA LEU A 122 -7.58 -1.89 -3.45
C LEU A 122 -8.96 -2.02 -2.78
N ALA A 123 -9.37 -3.20 -2.33
CA ALA A 123 -10.58 -3.36 -1.53
C ALA A 123 -10.49 -2.68 -0.17
N HIS A 124 -9.35 -2.80 0.51
CA HIS A 124 -9.09 -2.02 1.72
C HIS A 124 -9.11 -0.51 1.43
N VAL A 125 -8.46 -0.08 0.36
CA VAL A 125 -8.47 1.32 -0.09
C VAL A 125 -9.90 1.78 -0.36
N GLY A 126 -10.65 1.03 -1.17
CA GLY A 126 -12.02 1.35 -1.53
C GLY A 126 -12.92 1.49 -0.31
N ALA A 127 -12.87 0.53 0.60
CA ALA A 127 -13.68 0.55 1.82
C ALA A 127 -13.33 1.72 2.76
N LYS A 128 -12.05 2.09 2.87
CA LYS A 128 -11.59 3.15 3.78
C LYS A 128 -11.74 4.56 3.24
N THR A 129 -11.94 4.70 1.94
CA THR A 129 -12.11 6.00 1.26
C THR A 129 -13.48 6.18 0.64
N SER A 130 -14.41 5.25 0.87
CA SER A 130 -15.75 5.26 0.29
C SER A 130 -16.66 6.30 0.94
N CYS A 131 -17.47 6.96 0.11
CA CYS A 131 -18.67 7.69 0.54
C CYS A 131 -19.95 6.99 0.08
N GLY A 132 -19.88 5.72 -0.31
CA GLY A 132 -21.03 4.93 -0.74
C GLY A 132 -21.93 4.54 0.43
N TYR A 133 -23.23 4.51 0.16
CA TYR A 133 -24.27 4.04 1.10
C TYR A 133 -25.30 3.20 0.35
N GLY A 134 -26.20 2.51 1.07
CA GLY A 134 -27.05 1.46 0.51
C GLY A 134 -27.85 1.80 -0.75
N VAL A 135 -28.27 3.07 -0.92
CA VAL A 135 -29.03 3.53 -2.10
C VAL A 135 -28.21 4.41 -3.05
N ALA A 136 -26.88 4.44 -2.89
CA ALA A 136 -26.01 5.22 -3.75
C ALA A 136 -26.08 4.76 -5.21
N THR A 137 -26.03 5.68 -6.15
CA THR A 137 -26.06 5.40 -7.59
C THR A 137 -24.88 4.52 -8.00
N GLY A 138 -25.15 3.38 -8.64
CA GLY A 138 -24.15 2.38 -9.00
C GLY A 138 -23.83 1.40 -7.88
N GLY A 139 -24.56 1.48 -6.76
CA GLY A 139 -24.35 0.66 -5.56
C GLY A 139 -23.30 1.24 -4.62
N PRO A 140 -23.28 0.83 -3.35
CA PRO A 140 -22.41 1.42 -2.33
C PRO A 140 -20.92 1.15 -2.59
N LEU A 141 -20.57 0.07 -3.29
CA LEU A 141 -19.19 -0.37 -3.51
C LEU A 141 -18.47 0.36 -4.67
N ALA A 142 -19.20 1.14 -5.48
CA ALA A 142 -18.64 1.90 -6.60
C ALA A 142 -18.00 3.24 -6.19
N TRP A 143 -18.07 3.61 -4.89
CA TRP A 143 -17.70 4.91 -4.36
C TRP A 143 -16.38 4.95 -3.61
N GLY A 144 -15.51 3.98 -3.81
CA GLY A 144 -14.13 4.04 -3.32
C GLY A 144 -13.36 5.23 -3.91
N LEU A 145 -12.33 5.68 -3.20
CA LEU A 145 -11.52 6.86 -3.53
C LEU A 145 -12.35 8.17 -3.62
N CYS A 146 -13.45 8.23 -2.88
CA CYS A 146 -14.28 9.41 -2.72
C CYS A 146 -13.67 10.45 -1.78
N TYR A 147 -12.97 9.97 -0.73
CA TYR A 147 -12.24 10.78 0.23
C TYR A 147 -10.73 10.61 0.09
N ASN A 148 -9.95 11.63 0.39
CA ASN A 148 -8.50 11.57 0.55
C ASN A 148 -8.05 11.91 1.98
N HIS A 149 -8.97 12.35 2.83
CA HIS A 149 -8.75 12.63 4.25
C HIS A 149 -10.05 12.46 5.06
N GLU A 150 -9.91 12.41 6.38
CA GLU A 150 -11.00 12.38 7.33
C GLU A 150 -11.75 13.72 7.35
N MET A 151 -13.09 13.69 7.22
CA MET A 151 -13.91 14.90 7.03
C MET A 151 -14.25 15.65 8.32
N SER A 152 -14.16 14.99 9.46
CA SER A 152 -14.53 15.59 10.75
C SER A 152 -13.63 15.03 11.86
N PRO A 153 -12.36 15.43 11.90
CA PRO A 153 -11.42 14.91 12.89
C PRO A 153 -11.78 15.38 14.31
N ASP A 154 -11.72 14.45 15.26
CA ASP A 154 -12.00 14.68 16.68
C ASP A 154 -10.76 15.12 17.46
N GLY A 155 -9.89 15.95 16.90
CA GLY A 155 -8.68 16.44 17.53
C GLY A 155 -7.48 16.49 16.62
N ASP A 156 -6.31 16.69 17.22
CA ASP A 156 -5.04 16.82 16.49
C ASP A 156 -4.33 15.49 16.23
N TYR A 157 -4.78 14.41 16.87
CA TYR A 157 -4.17 13.07 16.80
C TYR A 157 -2.68 13.08 17.17
N CYS A 158 -2.32 13.89 18.18
CA CYS A 158 -1.01 13.96 18.77
C CYS A 158 -0.92 13.06 20.01
N ASP A 159 -0.03 12.08 20.02
CA ASP A 159 0.24 11.21 21.16
C ASP A 159 1.56 11.58 21.81
N ASP A 160 1.51 12.20 22.99
CA ASP A 160 2.66 12.64 23.78
C ASP A 160 3.59 11.49 24.22
N ASN A 161 3.13 10.25 24.20
CA ASN A 161 4.00 9.10 24.49
C ASN A 161 5.13 8.97 23.46
N TYR A 162 4.95 9.53 22.27
CA TYR A 162 5.93 9.51 21.18
C TYR A 162 6.71 10.82 21.02
N LYS A 163 6.59 11.79 21.95
CA LYS A 163 7.22 13.12 21.86
C LYS A 163 8.74 13.13 21.70
N TYR A 164 9.42 12.06 22.09
CA TYR A 164 10.88 11.94 21.92
C TYR A 164 11.29 11.29 20.61
N THR A 165 10.42 10.52 20.00
CA THR A 165 10.69 9.81 18.72
C THR A 165 10.06 10.53 17.55
N TYR A 166 8.79 10.92 17.70
CA TYR A 166 8.00 11.60 16.69
C TYR A 166 7.23 12.77 17.31
N PRO A 167 7.94 13.87 17.66
CA PRO A 167 7.31 15.03 18.29
C PRO A 167 6.29 15.65 17.36
N CYS A 168 5.16 16.08 17.90
CA CYS A 168 4.18 16.82 17.11
C CYS A 168 4.71 18.18 16.70
N ALA A 169 4.62 18.51 15.44
CA ALA A 169 4.98 19.83 14.94
C ALA A 169 3.91 20.86 15.36
N PRO A 170 4.31 22.10 15.70
CA PRO A 170 3.37 23.14 16.07
C PRO A 170 2.32 23.40 14.99
N GLY A 171 1.05 23.28 15.33
CA GLY A 171 -0.07 23.51 14.42
C GLY A 171 -0.38 22.38 13.46
N ALA A 172 0.41 21.31 13.42
CA ALA A 172 0.11 20.13 12.61
C ALA A 172 -0.99 19.28 13.24
N GLN A 173 -1.82 18.70 12.40
CA GLN A 173 -2.88 17.77 12.79
C GLN A 173 -2.67 16.44 12.06
N TYR A 174 -2.73 15.33 12.80
CA TYR A 174 -2.38 13.99 12.30
C TYR A 174 -3.61 13.09 12.15
N TYR A 175 -4.73 13.69 11.74
CA TYR A 175 -5.94 12.96 11.38
C TYR A 175 -5.75 12.12 10.12
N GLY A 176 -6.70 11.24 9.82
CA GLY A 176 -6.60 10.26 8.74
C GLY A 176 -6.45 10.87 7.34
N ARG A 177 -5.34 10.58 6.65
CA ARG A 177 -5.08 11.00 5.26
C ARG A 177 -4.55 9.86 4.42
N GLY A 178 -4.86 9.90 3.14
CA GLY A 178 -4.33 8.98 2.13
C GLY A 178 -5.21 7.78 1.82
N ALA A 179 -4.72 6.87 1.00
CA ALA A 179 -5.48 5.73 0.45
C ALA A 179 -5.78 4.63 1.49
N LEU A 180 -4.86 4.33 2.39
CA LEU A 180 -5.10 3.67 3.67
C LEU A 180 -4.80 4.71 4.75
N PRO A 181 -5.80 5.37 5.31
CA PRO A 181 -5.60 6.57 6.11
C PRO A 181 -4.56 6.39 7.22
N VAL A 182 -3.57 7.28 7.23
CA VAL A 182 -2.55 7.37 8.27
C VAL A 182 -3.07 8.28 9.37
N TYR A 183 -3.05 7.80 10.60
CA TYR A 183 -3.48 8.51 11.82
C TYR A 183 -2.33 8.58 12.80
N TRP A 184 -2.30 9.59 13.64
CA TRP A 184 -1.36 9.80 14.73
C TRP A 184 0.06 10.18 14.30
N ASN A 185 0.67 11.11 15.03
CA ASN A 185 2.03 11.60 14.82
C ASN A 185 3.07 10.48 14.62
N TYR A 186 3.03 9.43 15.43
CA TYR A 186 4.00 8.33 15.33
C TYR A 186 3.88 7.52 14.05
N ASN A 187 2.68 7.36 13.49
CA ASN A 187 2.51 6.70 12.20
C ASN A 187 2.94 7.62 11.05
N TYR A 188 2.62 8.93 11.12
CA TYR A 188 3.11 9.91 10.15
C TYR A 188 4.64 9.97 10.14
N GLY A 189 5.27 9.96 11.34
CA GLY A 189 6.71 9.90 11.47
C GLY A 189 7.31 8.63 10.84
N ALA A 190 6.79 7.46 11.20
CA ALA A 190 7.27 6.18 10.69
C ALA A 190 7.11 6.05 9.16
N VAL A 191 5.96 6.47 8.62
CA VAL A 191 5.73 6.51 7.17
C VAL A 191 6.69 7.50 6.52
N GLY A 192 6.83 8.71 7.08
CA GLY A 192 7.70 9.76 6.56
C GLY A 192 9.16 9.32 6.45
N GLU A 193 9.69 8.69 7.49
CA GLU A 193 11.04 8.10 7.48
C GLU A 193 11.20 7.06 6.36
N ALA A 194 10.22 6.18 6.23
CA ALA A 194 10.26 5.09 5.27
C ALA A 194 10.22 5.58 3.82
N ILE A 195 9.36 6.56 3.51
CA ILE A 195 9.23 7.11 2.15
C ILE A 195 10.12 8.34 1.91
N LYS A 196 10.91 8.75 2.92
CA LYS A 196 11.86 9.88 2.88
C LYS A 196 11.19 11.22 2.58
N VAL A 197 10.03 11.44 3.20
CA VAL A 197 9.26 12.69 3.14
C VAL A 197 8.96 13.14 4.56
N ASP A 198 9.15 14.40 4.87
CA ASP A 198 8.85 14.95 6.20
C ASP A 198 7.34 15.10 6.42
N LEU A 199 6.71 14.00 6.84
CA LEU A 199 5.28 13.97 7.12
C LEU A 199 4.92 14.41 8.55
N LEU A 200 5.90 14.61 9.42
CA LEU A 200 5.64 15.19 10.75
C LEU A 200 5.38 16.69 10.65
N HIS A 201 6.15 17.41 9.86
CA HIS A 201 5.94 18.84 9.65
C HIS A 201 4.93 19.14 8.54
N HIS A 202 4.74 18.19 7.62
CA HIS A 202 3.89 18.33 6.43
C HIS A 202 2.92 17.14 6.26
N PRO A 203 2.03 16.87 7.24
CA PRO A 203 1.06 15.78 7.13
C PRO A 203 0.09 15.95 5.95
N GLU A 204 -0.16 17.21 5.53
CA GLU A 204 -1.03 17.58 4.41
C GLU A 204 -0.53 17.07 3.05
N TYR A 205 0.74 16.70 2.92
CA TYR A 205 1.25 16.13 1.66
C TYR A 205 0.50 14.86 1.24
N LEU A 206 -0.02 14.08 2.20
CA LEU A 206 -0.80 12.88 1.90
C LEU A 206 -2.21 13.17 1.34
N GLU A 207 -2.71 14.39 1.49
CA GLU A 207 -3.99 14.82 0.89
C GLU A 207 -3.79 15.75 -0.32
N GLN A 208 -2.54 16.15 -0.61
CA GLN A 208 -2.19 17.00 -1.75
C GLN A 208 -1.50 16.24 -2.88
N ASN A 209 -0.96 15.04 -2.61
CA ASN A 209 -0.22 14.24 -3.59
C ASN A 209 -0.70 12.78 -3.56
N ALA A 210 -1.45 12.38 -4.59
CA ALA A 210 -2.01 11.04 -4.71
C ALA A 210 -0.93 9.95 -4.80
N THR A 211 0.21 10.22 -5.44
CA THR A 211 1.32 9.27 -5.49
C THR A 211 1.88 9.00 -4.10
N LEU A 212 2.09 10.03 -3.27
CA LEU A 212 2.51 9.86 -1.88
C LEU A 212 1.46 9.13 -1.04
N ALA A 213 0.18 9.44 -1.26
CA ALA A 213 -0.93 8.78 -0.57
C ALA A 213 -0.97 7.26 -0.86
N PHE A 214 -0.79 6.86 -2.12
CA PHE A 214 -0.66 5.45 -2.49
C PHE A 214 0.64 4.83 -1.99
N GLN A 215 1.76 5.57 -2.05
CA GLN A 215 3.05 5.10 -1.57
C GLN A 215 3.00 4.77 -0.06
N ALA A 216 2.41 5.63 0.75
CA ALA A 216 2.19 5.39 2.17
C ALA A 216 1.32 4.14 2.43
N ALA A 217 0.26 3.98 1.63
CA ALA A 217 -0.65 2.84 1.74
C ALA A 217 0.03 1.51 1.37
N ILE A 218 0.78 1.47 0.26
CA ILE A 218 1.50 0.28 -0.18
C ILE A 218 2.63 -0.06 0.82
N TRP A 219 3.34 0.94 1.33
CA TRP A 219 4.30 0.73 2.40
C TRP A 219 3.65 0.08 3.62
N ARG A 220 2.47 0.56 4.03
CA ARG A 220 1.72 -0.02 5.15
C ARG A 220 1.31 -1.48 4.89
N TRP A 221 0.93 -1.80 3.66
CA TRP A 221 0.59 -3.16 3.24
C TRP A 221 1.78 -4.13 3.32
N LEU A 222 2.99 -3.65 2.99
CA LEU A 222 4.23 -4.43 2.95
C LEU A 222 5.00 -4.45 4.27
N THR A 223 4.61 -3.61 5.26
CA THR A 223 5.40 -3.41 6.46
C THR A 223 4.72 -4.02 7.68
N PRO A 224 5.35 -4.97 8.38
CA PRO A 224 4.83 -5.48 9.64
C PRO A 224 4.93 -4.43 10.74
N ILE A 225 3.96 -4.41 11.67
CA ILE A 225 3.99 -3.51 12.84
C ILE A 225 5.16 -3.87 13.77
N LYS A 226 5.42 -5.16 13.94
CA LYS A 226 6.54 -5.68 14.74
C LYS A 226 7.36 -6.65 13.89
N LYS A 227 8.68 -6.68 14.09
CA LYS A 227 9.60 -7.58 13.35
C LYS A 227 9.23 -9.06 13.43
N SER A 228 8.53 -9.48 14.47
CA SER A 228 8.06 -10.85 14.67
C SER A 228 6.72 -11.18 14.00
N GLN A 229 6.11 -10.20 13.37
CA GLN A 229 4.80 -10.33 12.73
C GLN A 229 4.93 -10.30 11.21
N PRO A 230 3.97 -10.87 10.46
CA PRO A 230 3.94 -10.74 9.01
C PRO A 230 3.49 -9.35 8.59
N SER A 231 3.75 -9.00 7.34
CA SER A 231 3.03 -7.93 6.64
C SER A 231 1.69 -8.43 6.10
N ALA A 232 0.79 -7.53 5.69
CA ALA A 232 -0.43 -7.90 5.01
C ALA A 232 -0.14 -8.61 3.67
N HIS A 233 0.90 -8.15 2.96
CA HIS A 233 1.42 -8.81 1.77
C HIS A 233 1.83 -10.27 2.05
N ASP A 234 2.70 -10.50 3.03
CA ASP A 234 3.20 -11.84 3.33
C ASP A 234 2.09 -12.81 3.74
N ILE A 235 1.08 -12.30 4.45
CA ILE A 235 -0.14 -13.06 4.77
C ILE A 235 -0.86 -13.44 3.49
N PHE A 236 -1.15 -12.45 2.64
CA PHE A 236 -2.03 -12.64 1.48
C PHE A 236 -1.41 -13.53 0.41
N VAL A 237 -0.12 -13.35 0.11
CA VAL A 237 0.57 -14.16 -0.92
C VAL A 237 1.10 -15.51 -0.41
N GLY A 238 0.88 -15.83 0.88
CA GLY A 238 1.28 -17.10 1.48
C GLY A 238 2.78 -17.23 1.82
N ASN A 239 3.51 -16.12 1.86
CA ASN A 239 4.91 -16.09 2.32
C ASN A 239 5.02 -16.35 3.82
N TRP A 240 4.02 -15.92 4.59
CA TRP A 240 3.94 -16.15 6.03
C TRP A 240 3.36 -17.53 6.34
N LYS A 241 4.00 -18.20 7.30
CA LYS A 241 3.50 -19.47 7.85
C LYS A 241 3.08 -19.25 9.30
N PRO A 242 1.81 -19.50 9.64
CA PRO A 242 1.31 -19.32 11.00
C PRO A 242 2.02 -20.28 11.95
N THR A 243 2.33 -19.78 13.14
CA THR A 243 2.80 -20.59 14.26
C THR A 243 1.64 -21.35 14.89
N LYS A 244 1.93 -22.27 15.83
CA LYS A 244 0.88 -22.93 16.61
C LYS A 244 0.00 -21.94 17.37
N ASN A 245 0.59 -20.84 17.88
CA ASN A 245 -0.16 -19.79 18.56
C ASN A 245 -1.06 -19.01 17.60
N ASP A 246 -0.62 -18.79 16.37
CA ASP A 246 -1.44 -18.14 15.35
C ASP A 246 -2.65 -19.01 14.99
N THR A 247 -2.44 -20.30 14.84
CA THR A 247 -3.54 -21.25 14.58
C THR A 247 -4.54 -21.28 15.72
N LEU A 248 -4.08 -21.28 16.98
CA LEU A 248 -4.95 -21.19 18.15
C LEU A 248 -5.72 -19.88 18.21
N ALA A 249 -5.11 -18.79 17.73
CA ALA A 249 -5.73 -17.48 17.61
C ALA A 249 -6.59 -17.32 16.33
N LYS A 250 -6.84 -18.41 15.61
CA LYS A 250 -7.59 -18.48 14.34
C LYS A 250 -7.01 -17.59 13.23
N ARG A 251 -5.71 -17.29 13.27
CA ARG A 251 -4.99 -16.54 12.25
C ARG A 251 -4.34 -17.47 11.24
N GLY A 252 -4.55 -17.22 9.94
CA GLY A 252 -4.01 -17.98 8.82
C GLY A 252 -3.57 -17.07 7.68
N PRO A 253 -2.99 -17.61 6.59
CA PRO A 253 -2.66 -16.84 5.40
C PRO A 253 -3.92 -16.56 4.56
N THR A 254 -4.83 -15.74 5.11
CA THR A 254 -6.16 -15.46 4.58
C THR A 254 -6.40 -13.97 4.41
N PHE A 255 -7.41 -13.60 3.61
CA PHE A 255 -7.80 -12.20 3.47
C PHE A 255 -8.23 -11.58 4.81
N GLY A 256 -8.95 -12.33 5.65
CA GLY A 256 -9.34 -11.90 6.99
C GLY A 256 -8.14 -11.50 7.85
N SER A 257 -7.04 -12.25 7.78
CA SER A 257 -5.83 -11.92 8.55
C SER A 257 -5.11 -10.67 8.04
N THR A 258 -5.32 -10.21 6.80
CA THR A 258 -4.84 -8.91 6.34
C THR A 258 -5.55 -7.77 7.08
N MET A 259 -6.85 -7.91 7.34
CA MET A 259 -7.58 -6.95 8.19
C MET A 259 -7.04 -6.94 9.61
N ASN A 260 -6.69 -8.11 10.14
CA ASN A 260 -6.16 -8.22 11.49
C ASN A 260 -4.81 -7.49 11.63
N ILE A 261 -3.89 -7.63 10.69
CA ILE A 261 -2.60 -6.92 10.76
C ILE A 261 -2.74 -5.41 10.50
N LEU A 262 -3.72 -5.00 9.68
CA LEU A 262 -3.93 -3.59 9.36
C LEU A 262 -4.70 -2.83 10.44
N TYR A 263 -5.68 -3.47 11.08
CA TYR A 263 -6.65 -2.79 11.95
C TYR A 263 -6.78 -3.41 13.35
N GLY A 264 -6.21 -4.60 13.57
CA GLY A 264 -6.19 -5.26 14.87
C GLY A 264 -7.60 -5.47 15.46
N ASP A 265 -7.69 -5.24 16.75
CA ASP A 265 -8.93 -5.37 17.53
C ASP A 265 -9.95 -4.24 17.27
N TYR A 266 -9.62 -3.28 16.43
CA TYR A 266 -10.63 -2.35 15.90
C TYR A 266 -11.68 -3.06 15.04
N LEU A 267 -11.27 -4.07 14.26
CA LEU A 267 -12.16 -4.87 13.41
C LEU A 267 -12.29 -6.33 13.83
N CYS A 268 -11.22 -6.94 14.32
CA CYS A 268 -11.14 -8.39 14.50
C CYS A 268 -11.51 -8.84 15.92
N GLY A 269 -12.02 -10.07 16.05
CA GLY A 269 -12.43 -10.61 17.34
C GLY A 269 -13.73 -10.02 17.89
N LYS A 270 -14.53 -9.36 17.06
CA LYS A 270 -15.77 -8.67 17.45
C LYS A 270 -17.02 -9.31 16.83
N GLY A 271 -16.89 -10.51 16.27
CA GLY A 271 -17.96 -11.11 15.49
C GLY A 271 -18.17 -10.42 14.15
N ASP A 272 -19.37 -10.53 13.64
CA ASP A 272 -19.76 -10.00 12.34
C ASP A 272 -20.16 -8.53 12.47
N ILE A 273 -19.34 -7.62 11.95
CA ILE A 273 -19.54 -6.18 12.05
C ILE A 273 -19.49 -5.51 10.67
N ASP A 274 -20.31 -4.47 10.47
CA ASP A 274 -20.42 -3.76 9.20
C ASP A 274 -19.09 -3.23 8.61
N PRO A 275 -18.16 -2.62 9.40
CA PRO A 275 -16.91 -2.14 8.83
C PRO A 275 -16.03 -3.25 8.26
N MET A 276 -16.05 -4.45 8.85
CA MET A 276 -15.35 -5.63 8.34
C MET A 276 -16.03 -6.12 7.06
N ASN A 277 -17.36 -6.28 7.08
CA ASN A 277 -18.15 -6.75 5.96
C ASN A 277 -18.05 -5.83 4.75
N THR A 278 -17.91 -4.53 4.97
CA THR A 278 -17.70 -3.56 3.90
C THR A 278 -16.38 -3.83 3.16
N ILE A 279 -15.30 -4.18 3.86
CA ILE A 279 -14.01 -4.52 3.24
C ILE A 279 -14.12 -5.82 2.44
N VAL A 280 -14.77 -6.85 3.02
CA VAL A 280 -15.01 -8.13 2.33
C VAL A 280 -15.86 -7.92 1.08
N SER A 281 -16.91 -7.11 1.18
CA SER A 281 -17.80 -6.80 0.05
C SER A 281 -17.08 -6.10 -1.09
N HIS A 282 -16.17 -5.13 -0.79
CA HIS A 282 -15.34 -4.51 -1.80
C HIS A 282 -14.40 -5.52 -2.45
N TYR A 283 -13.80 -6.44 -1.69
CA TYR A 283 -12.91 -7.46 -2.25
C TYR A 283 -13.64 -8.37 -3.24
N LEU A 284 -14.79 -8.90 -2.85
CA LEU A 284 -15.63 -9.75 -3.71
C LEU A 284 -16.08 -9.01 -4.97
N TYR A 285 -16.52 -7.76 -4.82
CA TYR A 285 -16.95 -6.91 -5.91
C TYR A 285 -15.81 -6.59 -6.88
N TYR A 286 -14.61 -6.32 -6.37
CA TYR A 286 -13.45 -6.05 -7.21
C TYR A 286 -12.93 -7.29 -7.93
N LEU A 287 -13.01 -8.47 -7.32
CA LEU A 287 -12.71 -9.73 -8.02
C LEU A 287 -13.64 -9.94 -9.22
N ASP A 288 -14.93 -9.65 -9.06
CA ASP A 288 -15.91 -9.75 -10.17
C ASP A 288 -15.58 -8.74 -11.28
N LEU A 289 -15.34 -7.46 -10.94
CA LEU A 289 -15.01 -6.42 -11.93
C LEU A 289 -13.69 -6.69 -12.67
N LEU A 290 -12.74 -7.34 -12.03
CA LEU A 290 -11.48 -7.75 -12.65
C LEU A 290 -11.59 -9.04 -13.48
N GLY A 291 -12.78 -9.64 -13.56
CA GLY A 291 -13.00 -10.88 -14.31
C GLY A 291 -12.36 -12.11 -13.67
N ILE A 292 -11.99 -12.05 -12.38
CA ILE A 292 -11.45 -13.18 -11.63
C ILE A 292 -12.57 -14.06 -11.12
N GLY A 293 -13.68 -13.44 -10.68
CA GLY A 293 -14.82 -14.08 -10.04
C GLY A 293 -14.65 -14.21 -8.51
N ARG A 294 -15.73 -13.92 -7.79
CA ARG A 294 -15.74 -13.95 -6.32
C ARG A 294 -15.53 -15.36 -5.73
N GLU A 295 -15.77 -16.40 -6.49
CA GLU A 295 -15.51 -17.79 -6.10
C GLU A 295 -14.00 -18.06 -5.87
N GLN A 296 -13.13 -17.21 -6.44
CA GLN A 296 -11.68 -17.30 -6.23
C GLN A 296 -11.23 -16.63 -4.93
N ALA A 297 -12.13 -15.96 -4.21
CA ALA A 297 -11.80 -15.30 -2.95
C ALA A 297 -11.42 -16.28 -1.84
N GLY A 298 -12.00 -17.47 -1.86
CA GLY A 298 -11.91 -18.48 -0.80
C GLY A 298 -13.19 -18.58 0.02
N PRO A 299 -13.23 -19.45 1.02
CA PRO A 299 -14.40 -19.64 1.87
C PRO A 299 -14.62 -18.43 2.79
N HIS A 300 -15.88 -18.23 3.21
CA HIS A 300 -16.29 -17.05 3.97
C HIS A 300 -15.53 -16.85 5.29
N ASP A 301 -15.19 -17.90 5.99
CA ASP A 301 -14.43 -17.87 7.24
C ASP A 301 -12.98 -17.44 7.05
N GLU A 302 -12.43 -17.59 5.85
CA GLU A 302 -11.12 -17.05 5.47
C GLU A 302 -11.18 -15.58 5.04
N LEU A 303 -12.36 -15.08 4.68
CA LEU A 303 -12.54 -13.67 4.26
C LEU A 303 -12.69 -12.73 5.43
N THR A 304 -13.10 -13.22 6.59
CA THR A 304 -13.34 -12.41 7.79
C THR A 304 -12.29 -12.61 8.87
N CYS A 305 -12.22 -11.69 9.80
CA CYS A 305 -11.44 -11.84 11.03
C CYS A 305 -12.32 -11.78 12.29
N ALA A 306 -13.61 -12.13 12.12
CA ALA A 306 -14.64 -12.05 13.18
C ALA A 306 -14.25 -12.75 14.47
N GLU A 307 -13.60 -13.92 14.35
CA GLU A 307 -13.21 -14.76 15.48
C GLU A 307 -11.70 -14.77 15.74
N GLN A 308 -10.91 -13.99 15.00
CA GLN A 308 -9.48 -13.95 15.15
C GLN A 308 -9.09 -13.12 16.38
N VAL A 309 -8.14 -13.62 17.17
CA VAL A 309 -7.47 -12.79 18.18
C VAL A 309 -6.54 -11.81 17.49
N ALA A 310 -6.61 -10.53 17.86
CA ALA A 310 -5.80 -9.49 17.25
C ALA A 310 -4.29 -9.78 17.40
N PHE A 311 -3.50 -9.45 16.36
CA PHE A 311 -2.03 -9.50 16.43
C PHE A 311 -1.48 -8.51 17.47
N ASN A 312 -2.12 -7.36 17.59
CA ASN A 312 -1.75 -6.28 18.49
C ASN A 312 -3.02 -5.80 19.19
N PRO A 313 -3.48 -6.52 20.23
CA PRO A 313 -4.62 -6.04 20.98
C PRO A 313 -4.27 -4.71 21.66
N THR A 314 -5.17 -3.74 21.59
CA THR A 314 -5.09 -2.55 22.44
C THR A 314 -5.15 -3.01 23.88
N VAL A 315 -4.23 -2.50 24.71
CA VAL A 315 -4.20 -2.84 26.14
C VAL A 315 -5.41 -2.16 26.81
N ALA A 316 -6.59 -2.75 26.62
CA ALA A 316 -7.81 -2.40 27.31
C ALA A 316 -8.15 -3.52 28.28
N ALA A 317 -8.03 -3.21 29.56
CA ALA A 317 -8.64 -3.91 30.68
C ALA A 317 -8.21 -5.38 30.91
N SER A 318 -6.99 -5.60 31.38
CA SER A 318 -6.72 -6.67 32.33
C SER A 318 -7.25 -6.33 33.74
N THR A 319 -8.49 -5.87 33.82
CA THR A 319 -9.16 -5.62 35.13
C THR A 319 -10.60 -6.06 35.04
N ALA A 320 -10.81 -7.36 34.96
CA ALA A 320 -12.05 -8.00 35.41
C ALA A 320 -11.86 -9.50 35.48
N SER A 321 -11.09 -9.98 36.45
CA SER A 321 -11.34 -11.27 37.09
C SER A 321 -10.55 -11.31 38.39
N SER A 322 -11.14 -10.84 39.46
CA SER A 322 -10.90 -11.28 40.84
C SER A 322 -12.20 -11.74 41.42
#